data_00f46555a5b3682057256b525394b1d1
#
_entry.id   00f46555a5b3682057256b525394b1d1
#
_cell.length_a   1.000
_cell.length_b   1.000
_cell.length_c   1.000
_cell.angle_alpha   90.00
_cell.angle_beta   90.00
_cell.angle_gamma   90.00
#
_symmetry.space_group_name_H-M   'P 1'
#
loop_
_entity.id
_entity.type
_entity.pdbx_description
1 polymer ?
#
loop_
_entity_poly.entity_id
_entity_poly.type
_entity_poly.pdbx_seq_one_letter_code
_entity_poly.pdbx_strand_id
1 'polypeptide(L)'
;MGCRSMTGTSPSASLALNGALLMLAGLLAGAAIPAVPYPRLMLSAHNAGFTVSGLLSMVAAFLLSSSLCSVSPRAARVIIWAHVALWPLSLSEVAAAFWGTTQALPLAGAEAGATGGAPWQEAIVLICHVLPALALLMAWVLLVWGTWGVFREDRTRSNGGVA
;
A
#
# COMPACT_ATOMS: atom_id res chain seq x y z
N MET A 1 15.07 9.16 34.60
CA MET A 1 15.66 8.72 33.32
C MET A 1 15.28 7.26 33.11
N GLY A 2 14.20 7.00 32.38
CA GLY A 2 13.70 5.65 32.12
C GLY A 2 14.39 5.07 30.91
N CYS A 3 15.07 3.95 31.07
CA CYS A 3 15.68 3.16 30.00
C CYS A 3 14.54 2.64 29.09
N ARG A 4 14.31 3.28 27.92
CA ARG A 4 13.48 2.69 26.85
C ARG A 4 14.18 1.42 26.37
N SER A 5 13.62 0.28 26.65
CA SER A 5 14.06 -0.99 26.05
C SER A 5 13.90 -0.89 24.53
N MET A 6 15.03 -0.78 23.83
CA MET A 6 15.10 -0.70 22.36
C MET A 6 15.12 -2.10 21.74
N THR A 7 14.02 -2.83 21.82
CA THR A 7 13.95 -4.19 21.20
C THR A 7 12.69 -4.43 20.38
N GLY A 8 12.22 -3.43 19.63
CA GLY A 8 11.17 -3.62 18.62
C GLY A 8 11.07 -2.41 17.73
N THR A 9 11.17 -2.59 16.42
CA THR A 9 10.89 -1.51 15.45
C THR A 9 9.46 -1.02 15.66
N SER A 10 9.28 0.31 15.75
CA SER A 10 7.93 0.88 15.88
C SER A 10 7.10 0.59 14.63
N PRO A 11 5.77 0.43 14.75
CA PRO A 11 4.89 0.24 13.60
C PRO A 11 5.08 1.30 12.51
N SER A 12 5.25 2.55 12.90
CA SER A 12 5.50 3.67 11.98
C SER A 12 6.83 3.55 11.25
N ALA A 13 7.91 3.15 11.93
CA ALA A 13 9.21 2.94 11.29
C ALA A 13 9.16 1.79 10.27
N SER A 14 8.47 0.70 10.59
CA SER A 14 8.29 -0.42 9.65
C SER A 14 7.53 0.01 8.38
N LEU A 15 6.47 0.79 8.53
CA LEU A 15 5.69 1.31 7.40
C LEU A 15 6.47 2.34 6.59
N ALA A 16 7.23 3.22 7.23
CA ALA A 16 8.07 4.19 6.55
C ALA A 16 9.15 3.50 5.70
N LEU A 17 9.81 2.48 6.26
CA LEU A 17 10.79 1.67 5.52
C LEU A 17 10.13 0.94 4.34
N ASN A 18 8.98 0.29 4.57
CA ASN A 18 8.22 -0.38 3.52
C ASN A 18 7.87 0.60 2.38
N GLY A 19 7.37 1.78 2.73
CA GLY A 19 7.05 2.82 1.76
C GLY A 19 8.26 3.30 0.96
N ALA A 20 9.39 3.54 1.62
CA ALA A 20 10.64 3.95 0.96
C ALA A 20 11.16 2.87 0.00
N LEU A 21 11.09 1.59 0.38
CA LEU A 21 11.50 0.47 -0.47
C LEU A 21 10.57 0.32 -1.69
N LEU A 22 9.25 0.46 -1.52
CA LEU A 22 8.29 0.46 -2.63
C LEU A 22 8.57 1.63 -3.59
N MET A 23 8.81 2.84 -3.08
CA MET A 23 9.16 3.99 -3.92
C MET A 23 10.46 3.76 -4.71
N LEU A 24 11.49 3.20 -4.07
CA LEU A 24 12.73 2.84 -4.75
C LEU A 24 12.49 1.80 -5.86
N ALA A 25 11.72 0.75 -5.56
CA ALA A 25 11.34 -0.26 -6.55
C ALA A 25 10.53 0.37 -7.70
N GLY A 26 9.67 1.34 -7.39
CA GLY A 26 8.95 2.12 -8.39
C GLY A 26 9.87 2.87 -9.34
N LEU A 27 10.90 3.54 -8.82
CA LEU A 27 11.90 4.23 -9.66
C LEU A 27 12.61 3.25 -10.61
N LEU A 28 12.98 2.06 -10.11
CA LEU A 28 13.60 1.01 -10.92
C LEU A 28 12.64 0.48 -11.98
N ALA A 29 11.36 0.25 -11.63
CA ALA A 29 10.32 -0.15 -12.57
C ALA A 29 10.10 0.91 -13.65
N GLY A 30 10.12 2.20 -13.28
CA GLY A 30 10.04 3.32 -14.22
C GLY A 30 11.18 3.32 -15.25
N ALA A 31 12.41 3.07 -14.80
CA ALA A 31 13.57 2.96 -15.68
C ALA A 31 13.48 1.73 -16.62
N ALA A 32 12.78 0.67 -16.20
CA ALA A 32 12.62 -0.56 -16.98
C ALA A 32 11.47 -0.50 -18.02
N ILE A 33 10.62 0.55 -18.02
CA ILE A 33 9.47 0.67 -18.93
C ILE A 33 9.82 0.37 -20.40
N PRO A 34 10.88 0.95 -21.00
CA PRO A 34 11.16 0.73 -22.41
C PRO A 34 11.71 -0.68 -22.73
N ALA A 35 12.08 -1.45 -21.71
CA ALA A 35 12.75 -2.75 -21.86
C ALA A 35 11.79 -3.97 -21.79
N VAL A 36 10.48 -3.75 -21.58
CA VAL A 36 9.51 -4.85 -21.42
C VAL A 36 8.59 -5.00 -22.64
N PRO A 37 8.01 -6.18 -22.86
CA PRO A 37 7.08 -6.43 -23.99
C PRO A 37 5.84 -5.52 -23.98
N TYR A 38 5.31 -5.20 -22.78
CA TYR A 38 4.12 -4.36 -22.62
C TYR A 38 4.41 -3.12 -21.77
N PRO A 39 5.04 -2.06 -22.35
CA PRO A 39 5.47 -0.87 -21.60
C PRO A 39 4.35 -0.16 -20.83
N ARG A 40 3.12 -0.19 -21.35
CA ARG A 40 1.96 0.44 -20.71
C ARG A 40 1.57 -0.27 -19.40
N LEU A 41 1.69 -1.60 -19.34
CA LEU A 41 1.50 -2.37 -18.12
C LEU A 41 2.62 -2.11 -17.11
N MET A 42 3.87 -1.96 -17.56
CA MET A 42 4.97 -1.57 -16.67
C MET A 42 4.81 -0.14 -16.12
N LEU A 43 4.24 0.77 -16.90
CA LEU A 43 3.89 2.11 -16.43
C LEU A 43 2.83 2.05 -15.32
N SER A 44 1.84 1.14 -15.42
CA SER A 44 0.89 0.88 -14.33
C SER A 44 1.60 0.39 -13.08
N ALA A 45 2.50 -0.60 -13.20
CA ALA A 45 3.30 -1.12 -12.10
C ALA A 45 4.13 -0.01 -11.42
N HIS A 46 4.80 0.85 -12.20
CA HIS A 46 5.54 2.00 -11.70
C HIS A 46 4.65 2.96 -10.91
N ASN A 47 3.52 3.38 -11.48
CA ASN A 47 2.64 4.39 -10.88
C ASN A 47 1.78 3.81 -9.76
N ALA A 48 0.82 2.94 -10.09
CA ALA A 48 -0.17 2.43 -9.15
C ALA A 48 0.42 1.34 -8.25
N GLY A 49 1.16 0.40 -8.82
CA GLY A 49 1.78 -0.69 -8.08
C GLY A 49 2.76 -0.20 -7.01
N PHE A 50 3.82 0.45 -7.40
CA PHE A 50 4.90 0.83 -6.47
C PHE A 50 4.74 2.24 -5.89
N THR A 51 4.58 3.28 -6.73
CA THR A 51 4.63 4.67 -6.26
C THR A 51 3.46 5.00 -5.35
N VAL A 52 2.23 4.70 -5.75
CA VAL A 52 1.05 4.94 -4.90
C VAL A 52 1.08 4.06 -3.66
N SER A 53 1.45 2.79 -3.77
CA SER A 53 1.60 1.86 -2.64
C SER A 53 2.64 2.35 -1.63
N GLY A 54 3.77 2.87 -2.11
CA GLY A 54 4.81 3.48 -1.29
C GLY A 54 4.30 4.71 -0.54
N LEU A 55 3.61 5.61 -1.25
CA LEU A 55 3.01 6.81 -0.65
C LEU A 55 1.97 6.46 0.42
N LEU A 56 1.07 5.51 0.15
CA LEU A 56 0.08 5.05 1.13
C LEU A 56 0.74 4.49 2.40
N SER A 57 1.84 3.73 2.25
CA SER A 57 2.61 3.23 3.39
C SER A 57 3.24 4.36 4.20
N MET A 58 3.76 5.41 3.56
CA MET A 58 4.32 6.58 4.24
C MET A 58 3.26 7.40 4.96
N VAL A 59 2.08 7.58 4.35
CA VAL A 59 0.95 8.28 5.00
C VAL A 59 0.46 7.49 6.22
N ALA A 60 0.35 6.17 6.13
CA ALA A 60 0.01 5.31 7.27
C ALA A 60 1.07 5.41 8.39
N ALA A 61 2.37 5.45 8.03
CA ALA A 61 3.46 5.66 8.99
C ALA A 61 3.33 7.00 9.71
N PHE A 62 3.05 8.07 8.97
CA PHE A 62 2.82 9.41 9.53
C PHE A 62 1.64 9.42 10.50
N LEU A 63 0.49 8.88 10.11
CA LEU A 63 -0.69 8.82 10.97
C LEU A 63 -0.42 8.05 12.26
N LEU A 64 0.27 6.91 12.21
CA LEU A 64 0.61 6.12 13.39
C LEU A 64 1.71 6.73 14.26
N SER A 65 2.53 7.62 13.74
CA SER A 65 3.57 8.34 14.51
C SER A 65 3.05 9.61 15.15
N SER A 66 1.96 10.18 14.63
CA SER A 66 1.37 11.43 15.08
C SER A 66 0.33 11.19 16.18
N SER A 67 -0.07 12.27 16.88
CA SER A 67 -1.21 12.27 17.80
C SER A 67 -2.58 12.22 17.09
N LEU A 68 -2.61 12.22 15.76
CA LEU A 68 -3.83 12.27 14.95
C LEU A 68 -4.56 10.94 14.84
N CYS A 69 -3.90 9.81 15.17
CA CYS A 69 -4.49 8.49 15.05
C CYS A 69 -4.17 7.63 16.27
N SER A 70 -5.20 7.01 16.84
CA SER A 70 -5.06 6.08 17.96
C SER A 70 -5.66 4.72 17.58
N VAL A 71 -4.82 3.70 17.50
CA VAL A 71 -5.23 2.32 17.17
C VAL A 71 -4.65 1.32 18.17
N SER A 72 -5.34 0.20 18.35
CA SER A 72 -4.83 -0.87 19.20
C SER A 72 -3.58 -1.54 18.60
N PRO A 73 -2.73 -2.21 19.41
CA PRO A 73 -1.56 -2.94 18.90
C PRO A 73 -1.92 -4.06 17.90
N ARG A 74 -3.11 -4.62 17.99
CA ARG A 74 -3.62 -5.60 17.03
C ARG A 74 -3.94 -4.95 15.69
N ALA A 75 -4.65 -3.82 15.72
CA ALA A 75 -4.95 -3.04 14.51
C ALA A 75 -3.66 -2.54 13.82
N ALA A 76 -2.69 -2.06 14.59
CA ALA A 76 -1.39 -1.65 14.03
C ALA A 76 -0.68 -2.80 13.29
N ARG A 77 -0.75 -4.04 13.80
CA ARG A 77 -0.20 -5.22 13.12
C ARG A 77 -0.94 -5.53 11.82
N VAL A 78 -2.27 -5.45 11.81
CA VAL A 78 -3.07 -5.64 10.59
C VAL A 78 -2.69 -4.60 9.54
N ILE A 79 -2.55 -3.33 9.94
CA ILE A 79 -2.12 -2.25 9.05
C ILE A 79 -0.74 -2.53 8.44
N ILE A 80 0.24 -2.96 9.26
CA ILE A 80 1.58 -3.30 8.75
C ILE A 80 1.51 -4.42 7.71
N TRP A 81 0.84 -5.53 8.02
CA TRP A 81 0.77 -6.68 7.11
C TRP A 81 0.02 -6.37 5.83
N ALA A 82 -1.03 -5.54 5.90
CA ALA A 82 -1.75 -5.07 4.71
C ALA A 82 -0.84 -4.24 3.79
N HIS A 83 0.05 -3.41 4.34
CA HIS A 83 1.00 -2.63 3.53
C HIS A 83 2.17 -3.49 3.02
N VAL A 84 2.59 -4.51 3.76
CA VAL A 84 3.56 -5.50 3.25
C VAL A 84 2.97 -6.32 2.09
N ALA A 85 1.66 -6.60 2.13
CA ALA A 85 0.97 -7.28 1.04
C ALA A 85 0.91 -6.47 -0.27
N LEU A 86 1.27 -5.19 -0.28
CA LEU A 86 1.42 -4.40 -1.51
C LEU A 86 2.60 -4.86 -2.39
N TRP A 87 3.57 -5.59 -1.83
CA TRP A 87 4.67 -6.16 -2.63
C TRP A 87 4.18 -7.20 -3.65
N PRO A 88 3.43 -8.26 -3.29
CA PRO A 88 2.89 -9.17 -4.30
C PRO A 88 1.95 -8.47 -5.29
N LEU A 89 1.19 -7.44 -4.89
CA LEU A 89 0.41 -6.63 -5.83
C LEU A 89 1.33 -5.96 -6.86
N SER A 90 2.31 -5.20 -6.41
CA SER A 90 3.21 -4.44 -7.28
C SER A 90 4.04 -5.35 -8.20
N LEU A 91 4.56 -6.46 -7.66
CA LEU A 91 5.33 -7.45 -8.43
C LEU A 91 4.47 -8.18 -9.45
N SER A 92 3.19 -8.43 -9.16
CA SER A 92 2.28 -9.04 -10.13
C SER A 92 1.96 -8.12 -11.32
N GLU A 93 1.95 -6.79 -11.11
CA GLU A 93 1.85 -5.83 -12.21
C GLU A 93 3.10 -5.84 -13.09
N VAL A 94 4.30 -6.01 -12.49
CA VAL A 94 5.52 -6.23 -13.27
C VAL A 94 5.41 -7.52 -14.08
N ALA A 95 4.95 -8.61 -13.47
CA ALA A 95 4.72 -9.87 -14.19
C ALA A 95 3.70 -9.70 -15.33
N ALA A 96 2.64 -8.92 -15.11
CA ALA A 96 1.67 -8.57 -16.15
C ALA A 96 2.33 -7.88 -17.35
N ALA A 97 3.33 -7.03 -17.14
CA ALA A 97 4.06 -6.36 -18.21
C ALA A 97 4.93 -7.29 -19.05
N PHE A 98 5.26 -8.48 -18.55
CA PHE A 98 5.95 -9.52 -19.32
C PHE A 98 4.98 -10.56 -19.93
N TRP A 99 3.87 -10.86 -19.26
CA TRP A 99 2.93 -11.91 -19.66
C TRP A 99 1.77 -11.40 -20.52
N GLY A 100 1.54 -10.09 -20.54
CA GLY A 100 0.42 -9.47 -21.24
C GLY A 100 -0.94 -9.83 -20.63
N THR A 101 -1.01 -10.05 -19.29
CA THR A 101 -2.26 -10.36 -18.60
C THR A 101 -3.20 -9.16 -18.59
N THR A 102 -4.50 -9.41 -18.68
CA THR A 102 -5.52 -8.35 -18.86
C THR A 102 -6.64 -8.38 -17.84
N GLN A 103 -6.88 -9.49 -17.13
CA GLN A 103 -8.04 -9.62 -16.24
C GLN A 103 -7.99 -8.68 -15.02
N ALA A 104 -6.81 -8.51 -14.40
CA ALA A 104 -6.65 -7.62 -13.27
C ALA A 104 -6.54 -6.14 -13.70
N LEU A 105 -5.99 -5.87 -14.90
CA LEU A 105 -5.70 -4.54 -15.42
C LEU A 105 -6.29 -4.37 -16.85
N PRO A 106 -7.62 -4.47 -17.02
CA PRO A 106 -8.23 -4.54 -18.36
C PRO A 106 -8.00 -3.28 -19.20
N LEU A 107 -8.03 -2.10 -18.59
CA LEU A 107 -7.79 -0.84 -19.30
C LEU A 107 -6.33 -0.71 -19.74
N ALA A 108 -5.39 -0.92 -18.83
CA ALA A 108 -3.97 -0.83 -19.14
C ALA A 108 -3.54 -1.94 -20.13
N GLY A 109 -4.13 -3.13 -20.02
CA GLY A 109 -3.93 -4.22 -20.97
C GLY A 109 -4.41 -3.88 -22.38
N ALA A 110 -5.62 -3.32 -22.49
CA ALA A 110 -6.16 -2.87 -23.79
C ALA A 110 -5.29 -1.76 -24.41
N GLU A 111 -4.87 -0.77 -23.63
CA GLU A 111 -3.96 0.29 -24.07
C GLU A 111 -2.57 -0.23 -24.46
N ALA A 112 -2.13 -1.34 -23.87
CA ALA A 112 -0.87 -2.00 -24.20
C ALA A 112 -0.97 -2.89 -25.46
N GLY A 113 -2.17 -3.13 -25.99
CA GLY A 113 -2.40 -4.13 -27.03
C GLY A 113 -2.21 -5.57 -26.55
N ALA A 114 -2.32 -5.83 -25.25
CA ALA A 114 -2.19 -7.16 -24.67
C ALA A 114 -3.44 -8.00 -24.95
N THR A 115 -3.23 -9.27 -25.26
CA THR A 115 -4.32 -10.21 -25.64
C THR A 115 -4.67 -11.21 -24.54
N GLY A 116 -4.05 -11.07 -23.38
CA GLY A 116 -4.20 -11.98 -22.25
C GLY A 116 -3.02 -12.94 -22.10
N GLY A 117 -2.78 -13.36 -20.88
CA GLY A 117 -1.79 -14.39 -20.53
C GLY A 117 -2.40 -15.80 -20.51
N ALA A 118 -1.56 -16.80 -20.20
CA ALA A 118 -2.06 -18.14 -19.91
C ALA A 118 -2.99 -18.13 -18.68
N PRO A 119 -3.96 -19.06 -18.55
CA PRO A 119 -4.94 -19.04 -17.44
C PRO A 119 -4.32 -18.96 -16.04
N TRP A 120 -3.19 -19.64 -15.81
CA TRP A 120 -2.49 -19.59 -14.52
C TRP A 120 -1.82 -18.24 -14.26
N GLN A 121 -1.34 -17.55 -15.33
CA GLN A 121 -0.75 -16.20 -15.22
C GLN A 121 -1.83 -15.18 -14.84
N GLU A 122 -2.98 -15.22 -15.52
CA GLU A 122 -4.14 -14.40 -15.20
C GLU A 122 -4.60 -14.61 -13.75
N ALA A 123 -4.70 -15.89 -13.31
CA ALA A 123 -5.11 -16.22 -11.95
C ALA A 123 -4.14 -15.69 -10.91
N ILE A 124 -2.82 -15.84 -11.10
CA ILE A 124 -1.80 -15.32 -10.18
C ILE A 124 -1.92 -13.80 -10.06
N VAL A 125 -1.93 -13.08 -11.19
CA VAL A 125 -2.02 -11.62 -11.19
C VAL A 125 -3.31 -11.16 -10.54
N LEU A 126 -4.44 -11.79 -10.84
CA LEU A 126 -5.73 -11.45 -10.24
C LEU A 126 -5.75 -11.66 -8.72
N ILE A 127 -5.27 -12.80 -8.23
CA ILE A 127 -5.20 -13.08 -6.79
C ILE A 127 -4.29 -12.09 -6.08
N CYS A 128 -3.10 -11.81 -6.65
CA CYS A 128 -2.15 -10.85 -6.09
C CYS A 128 -2.65 -9.40 -6.13
N HIS A 129 -3.68 -9.08 -6.90
CA HIS A 129 -4.37 -7.79 -6.89
C HIS A 129 -5.51 -7.76 -5.85
N VAL A 130 -6.40 -8.74 -5.92
CA VAL A 130 -7.64 -8.71 -5.13
C VAL A 130 -7.36 -8.83 -3.63
N LEU A 131 -6.52 -9.78 -3.21
CA LEU A 131 -6.29 -10.00 -1.78
C LEU A 131 -5.57 -8.82 -1.11
N PRO A 132 -4.48 -8.26 -1.65
CA PRO A 132 -3.85 -7.07 -1.07
C PRO A 132 -4.76 -5.83 -1.11
N ALA A 133 -5.57 -5.64 -2.15
CA ALA A 133 -6.51 -4.53 -2.22
C ALA A 133 -7.55 -4.59 -1.10
N LEU A 134 -8.12 -5.77 -0.82
CA LEU A 134 -9.03 -5.98 0.30
C LEU A 134 -8.34 -5.77 1.66
N ALA A 135 -7.11 -6.26 1.82
CA ALA A 135 -6.32 -6.04 3.03
C ALA A 135 -6.01 -4.54 3.24
N LEU A 136 -5.66 -3.83 2.17
CA LEU A 136 -5.41 -2.39 2.21
C LEU A 136 -6.67 -1.61 2.57
N LEU A 137 -7.82 -1.96 1.99
CA LEU A 137 -9.11 -1.34 2.34
C LEU A 137 -9.39 -1.49 3.83
N MET A 138 -9.22 -2.69 4.40
CA MET A 138 -9.36 -2.94 5.83
C MET A 138 -8.41 -2.07 6.66
N ALA A 139 -7.14 -1.98 6.26
CA ALA A 139 -6.14 -1.16 6.95
C ALA A 139 -6.55 0.33 6.98
N TRP A 140 -7.05 0.85 5.88
CA TRP A 140 -7.50 2.24 5.78
C TRP A 140 -8.78 2.49 6.58
N VAL A 141 -9.71 1.55 6.65
CA VAL A 141 -10.88 1.63 7.56
C VAL A 141 -10.41 1.75 9.00
N LEU A 142 -9.42 0.96 9.43
CA LEU A 142 -8.86 1.03 10.79
C LEU A 142 -8.16 2.38 11.06
N LEU A 143 -7.41 2.92 10.09
CA LEU A 143 -6.77 4.23 10.21
C LEU A 143 -7.80 5.36 10.32
N VAL A 144 -8.82 5.36 9.47
CA VAL A 144 -9.92 6.35 9.51
C VAL A 144 -10.65 6.28 10.84
N TRP A 145 -10.95 5.07 11.33
CA TRP A 145 -11.61 4.90 12.63
C TRP A 145 -10.75 5.42 13.78
N GLY A 146 -9.45 5.11 13.78
CA GLY A 146 -8.51 5.60 14.79
C GLY A 146 -8.36 7.12 14.78
N THR A 147 -8.34 7.74 13.60
CA THR A 147 -8.28 9.20 13.44
C THR A 147 -9.61 9.86 13.87
N TRP A 148 -10.73 9.27 13.51
CA TRP A 148 -12.06 9.75 13.92
C TRP A 148 -12.25 9.74 15.43
N GLY A 149 -11.73 8.71 16.11
CA GLY A 149 -11.76 8.62 17.59
C GLY A 149 -11.09 9.84 18.24
N VAL A 150 -9.87 10.16 17.80
CA VAL A 150 -9.12 11.33 18.31
C VAL A 150 -9.87 12.64 18.05
N PHE A 151 -10.38 12.81 16.83
CA PHE A 151 -11.15 14.02 16.46
C PHE A 151 -12.38 14.24 17.34
N ARG A 152 -13.08 13.17 17.70
CA ARG A 152 -14.26 13.25 18.60
C ARG A 152 -13.87 13.66 20.02
N GLU A 153 -12.77 13.11 20.54
CA GLU A 153 -12.27 13.45 21.89
C GLU A 153 -11.88 14.92 22.00
N ASP A 154 -11.17 15.45 21.00
CA ASP A 154 -10.77 16.85 20.97
C ASP A 154 -11.97 17.80 20.95
N ARG A 155 -13.02 17.45 20.18
CA ARG A 155 -14.25 18.23 20.12
C ARG A 155 -15.00 18.25 21.46
N THR A 156 -15.02 17.13 22.18
CA THR A 156 -15.69 17.07 23.51
C THR A 156 -14.91 17.88 24.56
N ARG A 157 -13.58 17.85 24.52
CA ARG A 157 -12.75 18.68 25.43
C ARG A 157 -12.93 20.17 25.17
N SER A 158 -12.98 20.60 23.92
CA SER A 158 -13.20 22.00 23.54
C SER A 158 -14.55 22.54 24.01
N ASN A 159 -15.60 21.74 23.94
CA ASN A 159 -16.94 22.16 24.34
C ASN A 159 -17.18 22.10 25.87
N GLY A 160 -16.45 21.27 26.60
CA GLY A 160 -16.57 21.15 28.07
C GLY A 160 -15.77 22.18 28.88
N GLY A 161 -14.86 22.94 28.25
CA GLY A 161 -14.04 23.96 28.88
C GLY A 161 -14.68 25.35 28.96
N VAL A 162 -15.93 25.53 28.53
CA VAL A 162 -16.64 26.82 28.46
C VAL A 162 -17.74 26.92 29.54
N ALA A 163 -17.80 26.00 30.49
CA ALA A 163 -18.66 26.03 31.67
C ALA A 163 -17.85 26.36 32.92
#